data_babe7519e954a91f4bf583e535d6b031
#
_entry.id   babe7519e954a91f4bf583e535d6b031
#
_cell.length_a   1.000
_cell.length_b   1.000
_cell.length_c   1.000
_cell.angle_alpha   90.00
_cell.angle_beta   90.00
_cell.angle_gamma   90.00
#
_symmetry.space_group_name_H-M   'P 1'
#
loop_
_entity.id
_entity.type
_entity.pdbx_description
1 polymer ?
#
loop_
_entity_poly.entity_id
_entity_poly.type
_entity_poly.pdbx_seq_one_letter_code
_entity_poly.pdbx_strand_id
1 'polypeptide(L)'
;MKKAIAILITLGLAITIIWYMGRKPPPEVLLHTVSRGLVEKTVSNTRAGTVDACRRSKLSMPIGGRVDALHVDEGDRVEAGQVLLSLWNKDRMAMTTQAKAHLLAMRHSAEKLCVEAANAEREARRLETLHKKNLASREAMELGLTRAQAGEFGCQAARDEEQVAEASLQMNQVLLDETYLRAPFA
;
A
#
# COMPACT_ATOMS: atom_id res chain seq x y z
N MET A 1 34.35 -115.28 -40.73
CA MET A 1 34.98 -114.40 -39.74
C MET A 1 35.26 -113.01 -40.29
N LYS A 2 35.79 -112.77 -41.48
CA LYS A 2 36.11 -111.49 -42.03
C LYS A 2 34.92 -110.54 -42.16
N LYS A 3 33.72 -111.06 -42.56
CA LYS A 3 32.50 -110.25 -42.70
C LYS A 3 31.93 -109.76 -41.36
N ALA A 4 32.05 -110.49 -40.28
CA ALA A 4 31.57 -110.10 -38.96
C ALA A 4 32.43 -108.99 -38.36
N ILE A 5 33.75 -109.02 -38.58
CA ILE A 5 34.66 -107.94 -38.08
C ILE A 5 34.41 -106.62 -38.80
N ALA A 6 34.11 -106.69 -40.10
CA ALA A 6 33.77 -105.45 -40.88
C ALA A 6 32.49 -104.76 -40.36
N ILE A 7 31.45 -105.57 -40.01
CA ILE A 7 30.20 -105.06 -39.47
C ILE A 7 30.40 -104.42 -38.07
N LEU A 8 31.26 -105.05 -37.21
CA LEU A 8 31.58 -104.43 -35.90
C LEU A 8 32.34 -103.13 -36.03
N ILE A 9 33.27 -103.02 -36.99
CA ILE A 9 33.98 -101.73 -37.23
C ILE A 9 33.08 -100.66 -37.74
N THR A 10 32.16 -100.98 -38.67
CA THR A 10 31.21 -99.99 -39.18
C THR A 10 30.20 -99.54 -38.13
N LEU A 11 29.75 -100.48 -37.26
CA LEU A 11 28.83 -100.12 -36.16
C LEU A 11 29.55 -99.27 -35.11
N GLY A 12 30.78 -99.55 -34.78
CA GLY A 12 31.60 -98.73 -33.87
C GLY A 12 31.82 -97.28 -34.41
N LEU A 13 32.11 -97.21 -35.74
CA LEU A 13 32.31 -95.90 -36.37
C LEU A 13 31.00 -95.07 -36.37
N ALA A 14 29.88 -95.75 -36.62
CA ALA A 14 28.57 -95.06 -36.60
C ALA A 14 28.24 -94.55 -35.19
N ILE A 15 28.50 -95.28 -34.14
CA ILE A 15 28.24 -94.88 -32.75
C ILE A 15 29.13 -93.69 -32.38
N THR A 16 30.39 -93.66 -32.79
CA THR A 16 31.31 -92.58 -32.49
C THR A 16 30.91 -91.31 -33.22
N ILE A 17 30.42 -91.39 -34.48
CA ILE A 17 29.93 -90.29 -35.22
C ILE A 17 28.64 -89.67 -34.58
N ILE A 18 27.72 -90.57 -34.18
CA ILE A 18 26.47 -90.12 -33.51
C ILE A 18 26.80 -89.43 -32.17
N TRP A 19 27.75 -89.96 -31.40
CA TRP A 19 28.17 -89.36 -30.14
C TRP A 19 28.87 -88.02 -30.35
N TYR A 20 29.66 -87.83 -31.38
CA TYR A 20 30.33 -86.62 -31.71
C TYR A 20 29.38 -85.57 -32.21
N MET A 21 28.39 -85.92 -33.05
CA MET A 21 27.32 -84.97 -33.54
C MET A 21 26.31 -84.59 -32.46
N GLY A 22 26.14 -85.42 -31.42
CA GLY A 22 25.23 -85.13 -30.31
C GLY A 22 25.78 -84.14 -29.27
N ARG A 23 27.07 -83.79 -29.39
CA ARG A 23 27.63 -82.73 -28.49
C ARG A 23 27.08 -81.39 -28.88
N LYS A 24 26.18 -80.81 -28.06
CA LYS A 24 25.71 -79.45 -28.21
C LYS A 24 26.89 -78.54 -27.92
N PRO A 25 27.16 -77.55 -28.76
CA PRO A 25 28.13 -76.51 -28.45
C PRO A 25 27.74 -75.76 -27.15
N PRO A 26 28.72 -75.34 -26.37
CA PRO A 26 28.44 -74.55 -25.17
C PRO A 26 27.65 -73.30 -25.55
N PRO A 27 26.69 -72.88 -24.74
CA PRO A 27 25.94 -71.69 -25.01
C PRO A 27 26.88 -70.46 -25.02
N GLU A 28 26.76 -69.61 -26.06
CA GLU A 28 27.42 -68.28 -26.09
C GLU A 28 26.80 -67.42 -25.03
N VAL A 29 27.56 -67.01 -24.02
CA VAL A 29 27.14 -66.07 -23.02
C VAL A 29 27.86 -64.72 -23.27
N LEU A 30 27.10 -63.66 -23.39
CA LEU A 30 27.63 -62.33 -23.44
C LEU A 30 28.05 -61.94 -22.02
N LEU A 31 29.35 -61.84 -21.81
CA LEU A 31 29.96 -61.38 -20.57
C LEU A 31 30.06 -59.87 -20.66
N HIS A 32 29.34 -59.16 -19.79
CA HIS A 32 29.48 -57.71 -19.62
C HIS A 32 30.35 -57.48 -18.39
N THR A 33 31.44 -56.73 -18.59
CA THR A 33 32.32 -56.35 -17.48
C THR A 33 31.62 -55.26 -16.65
N VAL A 34 31.37 -55.54 -15.38
CA VAL A 34 30.81 -54.61 -14.42
C VAL A 34 31.86 -53.58 -14.06
N SER A 35 31.60 -52.30 -14.38
CA SER A 35 32.40 -51.17 -13.94
C SER A 35 31.70 -50.43 -12.79
N ARG A 36 32.49 -49.92 -11.87
CA ARG A 36 31.95 -49.02 -10.83
C ARG A 36 31.72 -47.64 -11.46
N GLY A 37 30.48 -47.18 -11.49
CA GLY A 37 30.09 -45.85 -11.93
C GLY A 37 29.36 -45.09 -10.82
N LEU A 38 29.42 -43.80 -10.86
CA LEU A 38 28.60 -42.92 -10.00
C LEU A 38 27.14 -42.99 -10.50
N VAL A 39 26.25 -43.47 -9.63
CA VAL A 39 24.81 -43.47 -9.92
C VAL A 39 24.19 -42.25 -9.24
N GLU A 40 23.90 -41.20 -10.00
CA GLU A 40 23.16 -40.07 -9.51
C GLU A 40 21.66 -40.37 -9.64
N LYS A 41 20.98 -40.36 -8.50
CA LYS A 41 19.52 -40.38 -8.47
C LYS A 41 19.03 -38.96 -8.57
N THR A 42 18.71 -38.52 -9.76
CA THR A 42 18.05 -37.19 -9.96
C THR A 42 16.59 -37.32 -9.55
N VAL A 43 16.22 -36.62 -8.48
CA VAL A 43 14.82 -36.46 -8.08
C VAL A 43 14.33 -35.16 -8.71
N SER A 44 13.59 -35.21 -9.80
CA SER A 44 12.90 -34.06 -10.33
C SER A 44 11.70 -33.77 -9.43
N ASN A 45 11.69 -32.58 -8.79
CA ASN A 45 10.53 -32.12 -8.06
C ASN A 45 9.49 -31.61 -9.08
N THR A 46 8.42 -32.35 -9.26
CA THR A 46 7.31 -32.01 -10.18
C THR A 46 6.26 -31.09 -9.53
N ARG A 47 6.50 -30.65 -8.31
CA ARG A 47 5.58 -29.70 -7.65
C ARG A 47 5.82 -28.30 -8.22
N ALA A 48 4.86 -27.80 -8.97
CA ALA A 48 4.79 -26.39 -9.33
C ALA A 48 4.34 -25.61 -8.09
N GLY A 49 5.10 -24.59 -7.71
CA GLY A 49 4.69 -23.59 -6.72
C GLY A 49 4.21 -22.33 -7.43
N THR A 50 3.28 -21.63 -6.84
CA THR A 50 2.88 -20.28 -7.26
C THR A 50 3.74 -19.28 -6.51
N VAL A 51 4.34 -18.34 -7.24
CA VAL A 51 5.04 -17.20 -6.63
C VAL A 51 4.03 -16.09 -6.47
N ASP A 52 3.72 -15.73 -5.23
CA ASP A 52 2.86 -14.61 -4.90
C ASP A 52 3.68 -13.46 -4.31
N ALA A 53 3.21 -12.23 -4.55
CA ALA A 53 3.81 -11.06 -3.95
C ALA A 53 3.60 -11.06 -2.43
N CYS A 54 4.66 -10.76 -1.66
CA CYS A 54 4.59 -10.66 -0.19
C CYS A 54 3.62 -9.57 0.29
N ARG A 55 3.44 -8.52 -0.53
CA ARG A 55 2.51 -7.42 -0.28
C ARG A 55 1.69 -7.17 -1.55
N ARG A 56 0.38 -7.27 -1.44
CA ARG A 56 -0.57 -6.98 -2.52
C ARG A 56 -1.70 -6.13 -1.97
N SER A 57 -2.05 -5.05 -2.64
CA SER A 57 -3.19 -4.23 -2.31
C SER A 57 -4.12 -4.11 -3.50
N LYS A 58 -5.41 -4.27 -3.25
CA LYS A 58 -6.46 -3.90 -4.21
C LYS A 58 -6.89 -2.49 -3.87
N LEU A 59 -6.64 -1.56 -4.77
CA LEU A 59 -6.98 -0.16 -4.59
C LEU A 59 -8.33 0.14 -5.23
N SER A 60 -9.14 0.93 -4.54
CA SER A 60 -10.40 1.47 -5.06
C SER A 60 -10.51 2.93 -4.64
N MET A 61 -11.15 3.74 -5.47
CA MET A 61 -11.46 5.13 -5.11
C MET A 61 -12.56 5.14 -4.04
N PRO A 62 -12.44 5.98 -2.98
CA PRO A 62 -13.49 6.15 -1.99
C PRO A 62 -14.71 6.87 -2.55
N ILE A 63 -14.52 7.66 -3.59
CA ILE A 63 -15.59 8.42 -4.28
C ILE A 63 -15.65 8.04 -5.75
N GLY A 64 -16.86 8.14 -6.34
CA GLY A 64 -17.06 7.98 -7.77
C GLY A 64 -16.86 9.29 -8.53
N GLY A 65 -16.39 9.19 -9.78
CA GLY A 65 -16.20 10.36 -10.63
C GLY A 65 -15.65 10.02 -12.00
N ARG A 66 -15.51 11.04 -12.86
CA ARG A 66 -14.87 10.91 -14.16
C ARG A 66 -13.36 10.87 -13.96
N VAL A 67 -12.69 9.87 -14.53
CA VAL A 67 -11.22 9.81 -14.57
C VAL A 67 -10.71 10.98 -15.42
N ASP A 68 -9.81 11.76 -14.86
CA ASP A 68 -9.12 12.85 -15.56
C ASP A 68 -7.80 12.35 -16.15
N ALA A 69 -6.98 11.68 -15.35
CA ALA A 69 -5.72 11.09 -15.81
C ALA A 69 -5.40 9.78 -15.08
N LEU A 70 -4.79 8.86 -15.83
CA LEU A 70 -4.10 7.68 -15.32
C LEU A 70 -2.60 7.93 -15.52
N HIS A 71 -1.82 7.83 -14.43
CA HIS A 71 -0.40 8.22 -14.42
C HIS A 71 0.54 7.03 -14.49
N VAL A 72 0.03 5.81 -14.53
CA VAL A 72 0.82 4.57 -14.51
C VAL A 72 0.21 3.54 -15.44
N ASP A 73 1.05 2.70 -16.01
CA ASP A 73 0.67 1.56 -16.83
C ASP A 73 1.00 0.24 -16.10
N GLU A 74 0.47 -0.87 -16.62
CA GLU A 74 0.75 -2.20 -16.09
C GLU A 74 2.23 -2.55 -16.24
N GLY A 75 2.87 -2.91 -15.14
CA GLY A 75 4.29 -3.23 -15.07
C GLY A 75 5.18 -2.10 -14.55
N ASP A 76 4.62 -0.90 -14.35
CA ASP A 76 5.37 0.24 -13.82
C ASP A 76 5.76 0.05 -12.36
N ARG A 77 6.92 0.61 -12.01
CA ARG A 77 7.35 0.73 -10.61
C ARG A 77 6.86 2.05 -10.04
N VAL A 78 6.31 1.98 -8.84
CA VAL A 78 5.74 3.14 -8.15
C VAL A 78 6.37 3.32 -6.78
N GLU A 79 6.41 4.56 -6.31
CA GLU A 79 6.83 4.90 -4.96
C GLU A 79 5.64 5.02 -4.02
N ALA A 80 5.87 4.84 -2.71
CA ALA A 80 4.83 5.05 -1.71
C ALA A 80 4.31 6.51 -1.75
N GLY A 81 2.98 6.68 -1.80
CA GLY A 81 2.35 8.00 -1.93
C GLY A 81 2.25 8.56 -3.35
N GLN A 82 2.87 7.90 -4.35
CA GLN A 82 2.76 8.33 -5.74
C GLN A 82 1.31 8.29 -6.21
N VAL A 83 0.87 9.32 -6.93
CA VAL A 83 -0.47 9.39 -7.54
C VAL A 83 -0.52 8.43 -8.71
N LEU A 84 -1.47 7.50 -8.67
CA LEU A 84 -1.69 6.50 -9.71
C LEU A 84 -2.80 6.93 -10.68
N LEU A 85 -3.85 7.52 -10.13
CA LEU A 85 -5.02 7.96 -10.87
C LEU A 85 -5.57 9.25 -10.24
N SER A 86 -6.05 10.16 -11.07
CA SER A 86 -6.75 11.35 -10.63
C SER A 86 -8.15 11.42 -11.27
N LEU A 87 -9.13 11.76 -10.44
CA LEU A 87 -10.47 12.11 -10.92
C LEU A 87 -10.52 13.58 -11.29
N TRP A 88 -11.47 13.95 -12.16
CA TRP A 88 -11.79 15.34 -12.42
C TRP A 88 -12.27 16.02 -11.13
N ASN A 89 -11.58 17.07 -10.71
CA ASN A 89 -11.72 17.66 -9.38
C ASN A 89 -11.72 19.19 -9.36
N LYS A 90 -11.97 19.83 -10.50
CA LYS A 90 -11.95 21.30 -10.60
C LYS A 90 -12.97 21.97 -9.68
N ASP A 91 -14.12 21.33 -9.47
CA ASP A 91 -15.13 21.75 -8.51
C ASP A 91 -14.62 21.69 -7.07
N ARG A 92 -13.93 20.61 -6.69
CA ARG A 92 -13.32 20.44 -5.36
C ARG A 92 -12.20 21.43 -5.11
N MET A 93 -11.37 21.71 -6.12
CA MET A 93 -10.34 22.77 -6.05
C MET A 93 -10.97 24.15 -5.84
N ALA A 94 -12.06 24.45 -6.55
CA ALA A 94 -12.79 25.71 -6.38
C ALA A 94 -13.38 25.85 -4.97
N MET A 95 -14.01 24.77 -4.43
CA MET A 95 -14.55 24.73 -3.08
C MET A 95 -13.46 24.91 -2.01
N THR A 96 -12.32 24.26 -2.18
CA THR A 96 -11.15 24.41 -1.29
C THR A 96 -10.63 25.85 -1.31
N THR A 97 -10.55 26.45 -2.49
CA THR A 97 -10.14 27.86 -2.64
C THR A 97 -11.12 28.81 -1.96
N GLN A 98 -12.43 28.57 -2.13
CA GLN A 98 -13.48 29.34 -1.46
C GLN A 98 -13.39 29.19 0.07
N ALA A 99 -13.27 27.99 0.59
CA ALA A 99 -13.14 27.75 2.03
C ALA A 99 -11.88 28.42 2.61
N LYS A 100 -10.76 28.42 1.87
CA LYS A 100 -9.54 29.15 2.25
C LYS A 100 -9.75 30.66 2.34
N ALA A 101 -10.43 31.23 1.37
CA ALA A 101 -10.77 32.67 1.39
C ALA A 101 -11.72 33.01 2.54
N HIS A 102 -12.68 32.13 2.84
CA HIS A 102 -13.59 32.28 3.97
C HIS A 102 -12.86 32.25 5.30
N LEU A 103 -11.97 31.28 5.52
CA LEU A 103 -11.12 31.21 6.72
C LEU A 103 -10.31 32.52 6.91
N LEU A 104 -9.72 33.04 5.83
CA LEU A 104 -8.97 34.30 5.92
C LEU A 104 -9.85 35.46 6.34
N ALA A 105 -11.07 35.57 5.82
CA ALA A 105 -12.04 36.59 6.21
C ALA A 105 -12.43 36.47 7.69
N MET A 106 -12.70 35.25 8.19
CA MET A 106 -13.00 34.99 9.61
C MET A 106 -11.83 35.35 10.51
N ARG A 107 -10.60 35.00 10.11
CA ARG A 107 -9.37 35.38 10.84
C ARG A 107 -9.22 36.87 11.00
N HIS A 108 -9.41 37.66 9.94
CA HIS A 108 -9.36 39.11 10.03
C HIS A 108 -10.51 39.69 10.89
N SER A 109 -11.70 39.07 10.85
CA SER A 109 -12.81 39.46 11.72
C SER A 109 -12.50 39.21 13.20
N ALA A 110 -11.95 38.03 13.51
CA ALA A 110 -11.53 37.69 14.87
C ALA A 110 -10.42 38.63 15.38
N GLU A 111 -9.41 38.90 14.55
CA GLU A 111 -8.34 39.84 14.90
C GLU A 111 -8.89 41.22 15.21
N LYS A 112 -9.81 41.77 14.37
CA LYS A 112 -10.45 43.05 14.59
C LYS A 112 -11.19 43.06 15.93
N LEU A 113 -12.08 42.12 16.20
CA LEU A 113 -12.88 42.08 17.41
C LEU A 113 -12.01 41.88 18.67
N CYS A 114 -10.95 41.11 18.59
CA CYS A 114 -10.01 40.93 19.70
C CYS A 114 -9.21 42.21 19.99
N VAL A 115 -8.85 42.97 18.97
CA VAL A 115 -8.22 44.31 19.18
C VAL A 115 -9.19 45.29 19.81
N GLU A 116 -10.47 45.29 19.39
CA GLU A 116 -11.52 46.11 20.00
C GLU A 116 -11.77 45.71 21.47
N ALA A 117 -11.81 44.41 21.78
CA ALA A 117 -11.91 43.89 23.15
C ALA A 117 -10.74 44.35 24.04
N ALA A 118 -9.50 44.23 23.55
CA ALA A 118 -8.32 44.66 24.26
C ALA A 118 -8.33 46.20 24.49
N ASN A 119 -8.90 46.97 23.60
CA ASN A 119 -9.08 48.40 23.81
C ASN A 119 -10.12 48.71 24.91
N ALA A 120 -11.27 48.01 24.89
CA ALA A 120 -12.30 48.12 25.90
C ALA A 120 -11.79 47.74 27.29
N GLU A 121 -10.98 46.71 27.37
CA GLU A 121 -10.34 46.28 28.63
C GLU A 121 -9.38 47.33 29.18
N ARG A 122 -8.53 47.92 28.34
CA ARG A 122 -7.66 49.04 28.76
C ARG A 122 -8.43 50.24 29.28
N GLU A 123 -9.52 50.58 28.61
CA GLU A 123 -10.42 51.66 29.01
C GLU A 123 -11.08 51.37 30.36
N ALA A 124 -11.58 50.13 30.56
CA ALA A 124 -12.19 49.69 31.82
C ALA A 124 -11.19 49.82 32.99
N ARG A 125 -9.95 49.35 32.81
CA ARG A 125 -8.87 49.47 33.82
C ARG A 125 -8.53 50.93 34.12
N ARG A 126 -8.56 51.78 33.10
CA ARG A 126 -8.36 53.26 33.29
C ARG A 126 -9.48 53.84 34.13
N LEU A 127 -10.75 53.57 33.79
CA LEU A 127 -11.93 54.07 34.51
C LEU A 127 -11.94 53.56 35.98
N GLU A 128 -11.58 52.32 36.21
CA GLU A 128 -11.45 51.76 37.56
C GLU A 128 -10.39 52.51 38.38
N THR A 129 -9.23 52.80 37.78
CA THR A 129 -8.17 53.59 38.44
C THR A 129 -8.61 55.02 38.74
N LEU A 130 -9.35 55.66 37.81
CA LEU A 130 -9.87 57.00 38.03
C LEU A 130 -10.96 57.02 39.11
N HIS A 131 -11.83 56.02 39.14
CA HIS A 131 -12.86 55.89 40.18
C HIS A 131 -12.25 55.76 41.58
N LYS A 132 -11.22 54.94 41.73
CA LYS A 132 -10.46 54.79 43.00
C LYS A 132 -9.87 56.14 43.49
N LYS A 133 -9.60 57.07 42.56
CA LYS A 133 -9.13 58.42 42.83
C LYS A 133 -10.25 59.46 42.96
N ASN A 134 -11.53 59.04 42.92
CA ASN A 134 -12.74 59.88 42.88
C ASN A 134 -12.81 60.83 41.65
N LEU A 135 -12.15 60.44 40.53
CA LEU A 135 -12.13 61.22 39.28
C LEU A 135 -13.08 60.65 38.19
N ALA A 136 -13.76 59.55 38.45
CA ALA A 136 -14.79 58.94 37.58
C ALA A 136 -16.00 58.53 38.43
N SER A 137 -17.19 58.59 37.83
CA SER A 137 -18.43 58.10 38.46
C SER A 137 -18.43 56.56 38.54
N ARG A 138 -19.19 56.01 39.46
CA ARG A 138 -19.41 54.58 39.57
C ARG A 138 -20.08 54.02 38.32
N GLU A 139 -21.06 54.73 37.79
CA GLU A 139 -21.76 54.37 36.56
C GLU A 139 -20.80 54.24 35.37
N ALA A 140 -19.89 55.22 35.18
CA ALA A 140 -18.90 55.17 34.09
C ALA A 140 -17.96 53.95 34.24
N MET A 141 -17.55 53.64 35.46
CA MET A 141 -16.72 52.45 35.72
C MET A 141 -17.47 51.16 35.42
N GLU A 142 -18.70 51.01 35.90
CA GLU A 142 -19.54 49.80 35.67
C GLU A 142 -19.83 49.62 34.18
N LEU A 143 -20.13 50.71 33.45
CA LEU A 143 -20.31 50.68 32.01
C LEU A 143 -19.04 50.24 31.26
N GLY A 144 -17.88 50.74 31.69
CA GLY A 144 -16.59 50.35 31.14
C GLY A 144 -16.30 48.85 31.32
N LEU A 145 -16.55 48.32 32.52
CA LEU A 145 -16.40 46.89 32.83
C LEU A 145 -17.33 46.02 31.97
N THR A 146 -18.59 46.41 31.85
CA THR A 146 -19.58 45.69 31.01
C THR A 146 -19.19 45.68 29.54
N ARG A 147 -18.66 46.80 29.01
CA ARG A 147 -18.15 46.87 27.64
C ARG A 147 -16.93 45.97 27.42
N ALA A 148 -16.01 45.92 28.38
CA ALA A 148 -14.84 45.06 28.33
C ALA A 148 -15.26 43.58 28.30
N GLN A 149 -16.18 43.20 29.19
CA GLN A 149 -16.69 41.83 29.23
C GLN A 149 -17.43 41.41 27.95
N ALA A 150 -18.28 42.31 27.43
CA ALA A 150 -18.98 42.08 26.16
C ALA A 150 -18.00 41.98 24.99
N GLY A 151 -16.93 42.80 24.99
CA GLY A 151 -15.86 42.73 23.99
C GLY A 151 -15.10 41.41 24.05
N GLU A 152 -14.77 40.90 25.24
CA GLU A 152 -14.11 39.61 25.44
C GLU A 152 -14.94 38.48 24.85
N PHE A 153 -16.25 38.43 25.16
CA PHE A 153 -17.14 37.41 24.56
C PHE A 153 -17.23 37.54 23.06
N GLY A 154 -17.27 38.79 22.52
CA GLY A 154 -17.25 39.04 21.08
C GLY A 154 -15.96 38.54 20.40
N CYS A 155 -14.81 38.76 21.03
CA CYS A 155 -13.53 38.20 20.55
C CYS A 155 -13.52 36.66 20.57
N GLN A 156 -14.02 36.07 21.67
CA GLN A 156 -14.07 34.61 21.79
C GLN A 156 -14.99 33.98 20.73
N ALA A 157 -16.19 34.53 20.56
CA ALA A 157 -17.14 34.10 19.55
C ALA A 157 -16.55 34.17 18.13
N ALA A 158 -15.83 35.25 17.81
CA ALA A 158 -15.18 35.38 16.50
C ALA A 158 -14.03 34.38 16.29
N ARG A 159 -13.29 34.00 17.35
CA ARG A 159 -12.28 32.91 17.28
C ARG A 159 -12.94 31.56 17.08
N ASP A 160 -14.09 31.34 17.70
CA ASP A 160 -14.83 30.09 17.52
C ASP A 160 -15.35 29.97 16.07
N GLU A 161 -15.80 31.08 15.47
CA GLU A 161 -16.16 31.15 14.04
C GLU A 161 -14.95 30.90 13.12
N GLU A 162 -13.76 31.44 13.44
CA GLU A 162 -12.52 31.18 12.73
C GLU A 162 -12.20 29.66 12.76
N GLN A 163 -12.35 29.04 13.93
CA GLN A 163 -12.12 27.59 14.08
C GLN A 163 -13.09 26.74 13.26
N VAL A 164 -14.38 27.16 13.19
CA VAL A 164 -15.37 26.50 12.33
C VAL A 164 -14.98 26.62 10.85
N ALA A 165 -14.51 27.81 10.43
CA ALA A 165 -14.06 28.02 9.06
C ALA A 165 -12.79 27.19 8.73
N GLU A 166 -11.87 27.03 9.69
CA GLU A 166 -10.69 26.15 9.56
C GLU A 166 -11.09 24.69 9.39
N ALA A 167 -12.00 24.18 10.21
CA ALA A 167 -12.54 22.83 10.08
C ALA A 167 -13.23 22.61 8.72
N SER A 168 -13.95 23.61 8.23
CA SER A 168 -14.56 23.57 6.89
C SER A 168 -13.51 23.50 5.78
N LEU A 169 -12.41 24.25 5.88
CA LEU A 169 -11.29 24.15 4.94
C LEU A 169 -10.67 22.77 4.97
N GLN A 170 -10.39 22.22 6.15
CA GLN A 170 -9.83 20.89 6.31
C GLN A 170 -10.71 19.82 5.67
N MET A 171 -12.03 19.88 5.88
CA MET A 171 -12.97 18.97 5.25
C MET A 171 -12.90 19.04 3.71
N ASN A 172 -12.87 20.26 3.13
CA ASN A 172 -12.75 20.41 1.67
C ASN A 172 -11.41 19.90 1.13
N GLN A 173 -10.31 20.03 1.91
CA GLN A 173 -9.01 19.46 1.56
C GLN A 173 -9.04 17.93 1.53
N VAL A 174 -9.67 17.28 2.51
CA VAL A 174 -9.85 15.82 2.53
C VAL A 174 -10.66 15.38 1.31
N LEU A 175 -11.79 16.03 1.02
CA LEU A 175 -12.62 15.71 -0.15
C LEU A 175 -11.88 15.91 -1.48
N LEU A 176 -10.95 16.85 -1.55
CA LEU A 176 -10.09 17.05 -2.70
C LEU A 176 -9.03 15.94 -2.78
N ASP A 177 -8.41 15.56 -1.66
CA ASP A 177 -7.39 14.50 -1.64
C ASP A 177 -7.99 13.13 -2.00
N GLU A 178 -9.24 12.87 -1.64
CA GLU A 178 -9.97 11.66 -2.04
C GLU A 178 -10.16 11.51 -3.56
N THR A 179 -9.92 12.58 -4.34
CA THR A 179 -9.93 12.52 -5.82
C THR A 179 -8.63 11.94 -6.41
N TYR A 180 -7.61 11.70 -5.59
CA TYR A 180 -6.33 11.13 -6.00
C TYR A 180 -6.14 9.74 -5.42
N LEU A 181 -5.96 8.75 -6.27
CA LEU A 181 -5.56 7.40 -5.85
C LEU A 181 -4.05 7.33 -5.72
N ARG A 182 -3.56 7.00 -4.54
CA ARG A 182 -2.12 6.94 -4.25
C ARG A 182 -1.69 5.52 -3.90
N ALA A 183 -0.44 5.19 -4.24
CA ALA A 183 0.18 3.93 -3.85
C ALA A 183 0.42 3.88 -2.33
N PRO A 184 -0.06 2.84 -1.61
CA PRO A 184 0.15 2.73 -0.18
C PRO A 184 1.57 2.27 0.20
N PHE A 185 2.31 1.73 -0.75
CA PHE A 185 3.70 1.28 -0.63
C PHE A 185 4.36 1.21 -2.01
N ALA A 186 5.68 1.11 -2.02
CA ALA A 186 6.50 0.89 -3.20
C ALA A 186 6.51 -0.59 -3.62
#